data_ad847e287e0fedd9102145cd6bc80493
#
_entry.id   ad847e287e0fedd9102145cd6bc80493
#
_cell.length_a   1.000
_cell.length_b   1.000
_cell.length_c   1.000
_cell.angle_alpha   90.00
_cell.angle_beta   90.00
_cell.angle_gamma   90.00
#
_symmetry.space_group_name_H-M   'P 1'
#
loop_
_entity.id
_entity.type
_entity.pdbx_description
1 polymer ?
#
loop_
_entity_poly.entity_id
_entity_poly.type
_entity_poly.pdbx_seq_one_letter_code
_entity_poly.pdbx_strand_id
1 'polypeptide(L)'
;MPLPSYNKGKKKLRKEEFIMIQVNAMGDACPIPVVKTLNAMKELKGAGTVQTLVDNEIAVQNLTRLAESKGCSIETAKLGEKQYQVTITVGEGAELPENADGICTVPAAGTPDNTVVVISADHMGEGDEALGKILLKGFLFALTQQETLPKTVLFYNGGASVTCEGSASLEDLQKLQELGVEILTCGTCLNHYGLTEKLRVGQVTNMYVIVEKQMQATKVIRP
;
A
#
# COMPACT_ATOMS: atom_id res chain seq x y z
N MET A 1 29.85 60.91 27.33
CA MET A 1 28.79 59.93 27.04
C MET A 1 29.27 59.09 25.85
N PRO A 2 29.58 57.80 26.05
CA PRO A 2 29.94 56.92 24.94
C PRO A 2 28.69 56.24 24.39
N LEU A 3 28.64 56.15 23.04
CA LEU A 3 27.57 55.51 22.26
C LEU A 3 27.60 53.96 22.43
N PRO A 4 26.44 53.28 22.43
CA PRO A 4 26.40 51.82 22.58
C PRO A 4 26.83 51.12 21.27
N SER A 5 27.74 50.16 21.40
CA SER A 5 28.21 49.29 20.32
C SER A 5 27.12 48.32 19.86
N TYR A 6 26.78 48.40 18.58
CA TYR A 6 25.83 47.51 17.90
C TYR A 6 26.47 46.15 17.61
N ASN A 7 26.13 45.15 18.38
CA ASN A 7 26.60 43.77 18.21
C ASN A 7 25.82 43.09 17.11
N LYS A 8 26.37 42.98 15.89
CA LYS A 8 25.81 42.21 14.79
C LYS A 8 25.95 40.72 15.08
N GLY A 9 24.88 40.14 15.66
CA GLY A 9 24.75 38.67 15.76
C GLY A 9 24.75 38.05 14.35
N LYS A 10 25.83 37.33 14.04
CA LYS A 10 25.88 36.47 12.85
C LYS A 10 24.90 35.32 13.04
N LYS A 11 23.71 35.40 12.40
CA LYS A 11 22.85 34.24 12.19
C LYS A 11 23.63 33.25 11.31
N LYS A 12 24.04 32.14 11.93
CA LYS A 12 24.61 30.99 11.25
C LYS A 12 23.45 30.34 10.48
N LEU A 13 23.34 30.61 9.19
CA LEU A 13 22.47 29.88 8.27
C LEU A 13 22.93 28.42 8.29
N ARG A 14 22.10 27.52 8.88
CA ARG A 14 22.25 26.08 8.65
C ARG A 14 22.05 25.87 7.16
N LYS A 15 23.05 25.37 6.45
CA LYS A 15 22.89 24.74 5.16
C LYS A 15 22.05 23.49 5.42
N GLU A 16 20.78 23.54 5.11
CA GLU A 16 19.96 22.33 5.04
C GLU A 16 20.48 21.52 3.86
N GLU A 17 20.96 20.32 4.13
CA GLU A 17 21.34 19.38 3.09
C GLU A 17 20.05 18.93 2.40
N PHE A 18 19.90 19.32 1.15
CA PHE A 18 18.79 18.90 0.31
C PHE A 18 18.98 17.42 -0.04
N ILE A 19 18.21 16.55 0.58
CA ILE A 19 18.32 15.09 0.42
C ILE A 19 17.66 14.67 -0.88
N MET A 20 18.34 13.86 -1.69
CA MET A 20 17.79 13.23 -2.87
C MET A 20 17.86 11.71 -2.72
N ILE A 21 16.71 11.03 -2.87
CA ILE A 21 16.61 9.58 -2.86
C ILE A 21 16.28 9.10 -4.27
N GLN A 22 17.03 8.11 -4.76
CA GLN A 22 16.78 7.49 -6.06
C GLN A 22 16.10 6.14 -5.87
N VAL A 23 15.03 5.91 -6.65
CA VAL A 23 14.23 4.68 -6.64
C VAL A 23 14.28 4.07 -8.03
N ASN A 24 14.68 2.81 -8.12
CA ASN A 24 14.57 2.03 -9.35
C ASN A 24 13.31 1.15 -9.28
N ALA A 25 12.36 1.42 -10.17
CA ALA A 25 11.12 0.69 -10.33
C ALA A 25 10.90 0.23 -11.79
N MET A 26 12.02 0.05 -12.52
CA MET A 26 12.02 -0.52 -13.87
C MET A 26 11.57 -1.98 -13.82
N GLY A 27 10.59 -2.37 -14.65
CA GLY A 27 10.04 -3.73 -14.70
C GLY A 27 9.04 -4.05 -13.59
N ASP A 28 8.78 -3.13 -12.67
CA ASP A 28 7.83 -3.34 -11.58
C ASP A 28 6.38 -3.15 -12.08
N ALA A 29 5.50 -4.10 -11.75
CA ALA A 29 4.07 -3.97 -11.98
C ALA A 29 3.41 -3.04 -10.96
N CYS A 30 2.29 -2.39 -11.34
CA CYS A 30 1.45 -1.67 -10.38
C CYS A 30 0.99 -2.62 -9.25
N PRO A 31 1.01 -2.19 -7.95
CA PRO A 31 1.28 -0.84 -7.45
C PRO A 31 2.73 -0.59 -6.99
N ILE A 32 3.67 -1.49 -7.26
CA ILE A 32 5.03 -1.50 -6.69
C ILE A 32 5.77 -0.16 -6.89
N PRO A 33 5.77 0.49 -8.09
CA PRO A 33 6.44 1.78 -8.26
C PRO A 33 5.93 2.87 -7.31
N VAL A 34 4.59 2.90 -7.11
CA VAL A 34 3.93 3.87 -6.21
C VAL A 34 4.36 3.65 -4.76
N VAL A 35 4.36 2.38 -4.31
CA VAL A 35 4.74 2.00 -2.94
C VAL A 35 6.22 2.32 -2.68
N LYS A 36 7.13 1.93 -3.59
CA LYS A 36 8.55 2.24 -3.45
C LYS A 36 8.80 3.75 -3.34
N THR A 37 8.13 4.54 -4.19
CA THR A 37 8.25 6.00 -4.19
C THR A 37 7.70 6.60 -2.90
N LEU A 38 6.53 6.15 -2.43
CA LEU A 38 5.93 6.60 -1.18
C LEU A 38 6.84 6.31 0.03
N ASN A 39 7.43 5.12 0.10
CA ASN A 39 8.36 4.76 1.17
C ASN A 39 9.61 5.66 1.15
N ALA A 40 10.18 5.92 -0.04
CA ALA A 40 11.29 6.84 -0.18
C ALA A 40 10.93 8.29 0.22
N MET A 41 9.70 8.74 -0.06
CA MET A 41 9.21 10.05 0.41
C MET A 41 9.13 10.09 1.95
N LYS A 42 8.69 9.01 2.61
CA LYS A 42 8.66 8.91 4.09
C LYS A 42 10.08 8.96 4.70
N GLU A 43 11.09 8.41 4.02
CA GLU A 43 12.48 8.43 4.47
C GLU A 43 13.13 9.83 4.47
N LEU A 44 12.62 10.78 3.69
CA LEU A 44 13.16 12.15 3.61
C LEU A 44 13.10 12.91 4.95
N LYS A 45 12.19 12.57 5.86
CA LYS A 45 12.01 13.23 7.17
C LYS A 45 11.96 14.77 7.11
N GLY A 46 11.53 15.34 5.98
CA GLY A 46 11.48 16.79 5.73
C GLY A 46 11.52 17.11 4.24
N ALA A 47 12.00 18.32 3.90
CA ALA A 47 12.14 18.73 2.51
C ALA A 47 13.21 17.91 1.78
N GLY A 48 12.91 17.53 0.55
CA GLY A 48 13.83 16.76 -0.29
C GLY A 48 13.21 16.32 -1.60
N THR A 49 13.91 15.48 -2.35
CA THR A 49 13.48 15.02 -3.66
C THR A 49 13.57 13.50 -3.76
N VAL A 50 12.54 12.86 -4.30
CA VAL A 50 12.56 11.46 -4.71
C VAL A 50 12.54 11.36 -6.21
N GLN A 51 13.51 10.68 -6.78
CA GLN A 51 13.67 10.46 -8.21
C GLN A 51 13.41 8.99 -8.52
N THR A 52 12.31 8.69 -9.21
CA THR A 52 11.90 7.31 -9.53
C THR A 52 12.04 7.02 -11.02
N LEU A 53 12.71 5.93 -11.36
CA LEU A 53 12.80 5.41 -12.71
C LEU A 53 11.74 4.34 -12.96
N VAL A 54 10.98 4.47 -14.06
CA VAL A 54 9.94 3.53 -14.49
C VAL A 54 10.01 3.29 -16.00
N ASP A 55 9.39 2.21 -16.48
CA ASP A 55 9.48 1.74 -17.87
C ASP A 55 8.22 1.98 -18.71
N ASN A 56 7.16 2.54 -18.10
CA ASN A 56 5.88 2.74 -18.80
C ASN A 56 5.16 4.02 -18.35
N GLU A 57 4.31 4.55 -19.24
CA GLU A 57 3.57 5.80 -19.04
C GLU A 57 2.49 5.68 -17.94
N ILE A 58 1.94 4.48 -17.72
CA ILE A 58 0.93 4.25 -16.68
C ILE A 58 1.57 4.46 -15.29
N ALA A 59 2.80 3.97 -15.11
CA ALA A 59 3.54 4.21 -13.87
C ALA A 59 3.81 5.71 -13.65
N VAL A 60 4.17 6.46 -14.72
CA VAL A 60 4.32 7.93 -14.66
C VAL A 60 3.02 8.59 -14.19
N GLN A 61 1.88 8.25 -14.80
CA GLN A 61 0.57 8.79 -14.42
C GLN A 61 0.21 8.47 -12.96
N ASN A 62 0.50 7.26 -12.49
CA ASN A 62 0.22 6.86 -11.11
C ASN A 62 1.09 7.61 -10.10
N LEU A 63 2.36 7.86 -10.43
CA LEU A 63 3.26 8.68 -9.60
C LEU A 63 2.85 10.16 -9.63
N THR A 64 2.32 10.66 -10.75
CA THR A 64 1.77 12.01 -10.83
C THR A 64 0.59 12.18 -9.87
N ARG A 65 -0.36 11.24 -9.90
CA ARG A 65 -1.49 11.26 -8.96
C ARG A 65 -1.05 11.15 -7.50
N LEU A 66 -0.02 10.35 -7.23
CA LEU A 66 0.56 10.26 -5.89
C LEU A 66 1.07 11.63 -5.43
N ALA A 67 1.89 12.31 -6.25
CA ALA A 67 2.45 13.63 -5.93
C ALA A 67 1.34 14.68 -5.69
N GLU A 68 0.35 14.74 -6.58
CA GLU A 68 -0.80 15.64 -6.47
C GLU A 68 -1.59 15.37 -5.18
N SER A 69 -1.85 14.10 -4.83
CA SER A 69 -2.58 13.72 -3.61
C SER A 69 -1.85 14.11 -2.32
N LYS A 70 -0.52 14.28 -2.39
CA LYS A 70 0.33 14.68 -1.26
C LYS A 70 0.74 16.17 -1.31
N GLY A 71 0.20 16.94 -2.26
CA GLY A 71 0.53 18.36 -2.41
C GLY A 71 2.00 18.62 -2.77
N CYS A 72 2.66 17.63 -3.38
CA CYS A 72 4.06 17.73 -3.80
C CYS A 72 4.19 18.21 -5.25
N SER A 73 5.27 18.92 -5.56
CA SER A 73 5.58 19.25 -6.95
C SER A 73 6.22 18.06 -7.68
N ILE A 74 5.95 17.95 -8.98
CA ILE A 74 6.42 16.83 -9.80
C ILE A 74 6.99 17.34 -11.13
N GLU A 75 8.07 16.69 -11.55
CA GLU A 75 8.67 16.84 -12.87
C GLU A 75 8.85 15.47 -13.50
N THR A 76 8.58 15.35 -14.80
CA THR A 76 8.72 14.09 -15.54
C THR A 76 9.64 14.29 -16.73
N ALA A 77 10.54 13.34 -16.98
CA ALA A 77 11.44 13.32 -18.12
C ALA A 77 11.42 11.96 -18.81
N LYS A 78 11.34 11.95 -20.14
CA LYS A 78 11.52 10.75 -20.95
C LYS A 78 12.99 10.60 -21.29
N LEU A 79 13.65 9.57 -20.76
CA LEU A 79 15.08 9.31 -20.95
C LEU A 79 15.35 8.39 -22.14
N GLY A 80 14.34 7.59 -22.56
CA GLY A 80 14.46 6.65 -23.65
C GLY A 80 13.10 6.11 -24.11
N GLU A 81 13.08 5.14 -25.00
CA GLU A 81 11.85 4.61 -25.59
C GLU A 81 10.92 4.00 -24.54
N LYS A 82 11.49 3.29 -23.54
CA LYS A 82 10.79 2.69 -22.39
C LYS A 82 11.49 3.06 -21.09
N GLN A 83 11.87 4.32 -20.93
CA GLN A 83 12.55 4.78 -19.73
C GLN A 83 12.11 6.20 -19.41
N TYR A 84 11.49 6.34 -18.24
CA TYR A 84 10.96 7.59 -17.73
C TYR A 84 11.51 7.84 -16.34
N GLN A 85 11.78 9.09 -16.05
CA GLN A 85 12.19 9.57 -14.74
C GLN A 85 11.11 10.49 -14.21
N VAL A 86 10.66 10.21 -13.00
CA VAL A 86 9.71 11.01 -12.25
C VAL A 86 10.41 11.56 -11.02
N THR A 87 10.44 12.87 -10.90
CA THR A 87 11.09 13.61 -9.80
C THR A 87 10.00 14.30 -8.98
N ILE A 88 9.81 13.85 -7.72
CA ILE A 88 8.85 14.41 -6.78
C ILE A 88 9.61 15.22 -5.74
N THR A 89 9.28 16.49 -5.60
CA THR A 89 9.86 17.38 -4.60
C THR A 89 8.88 17.58 -3.46
N VAL A 90 9.33 17.20 -2.27
CA VAL A 90 8.62 17.37 -0.99
C VAL A 90 9.09 18.71 -0.40
N GLY A 91 8.18 19.67 -0.21
CA GLY A 91 8.46 20.96 0.38
C GLY A 91 8.56 20.92 1.91
N GLU A 92 9.12 21.99 2.52
CA GLU A 92 9.05 22.19 3.96
C GLU A 92 7.58 22.32 4.40
N GLY A 93 7.14 21.47 5.32
CA GLY A 93 5.76 21.46 5.81
C GLY A 93 4.77 20.69 4.91
N ALA A 94 5.23 19.99 3.89
CA ALA A 94 4.41 18.96 3.28
C ALA A 94 4.18 17.89 4.36
N GLU A 95 2.97 17.86 4.90
CA GLU A 95 2.53 16.81 5.80
C GLU A 95 2.47 15.49 5.01
N LEU A 96 3.63 14.86 4.92
CA LEU A 96 3.65 13.41 4.74
C LEU A 96 3.13 12.89 6.06
N PRO A 97 1.90 12.37 6.14
CA PRO A 97 1.36 11.95 7.41
C PRO A 97 2.26 10.86 7.98
N GLU A 98 2.88 11.15 9.12
CA GLU A 98 3.40 10.10 10.00
C GLU A 98 2.23 9.20 10.45
N ASN A 99 1.01 9.75 10.38
CA ASN A 99 -0.26 9.06 10.56
C ASN A 99 -1.22 9.59 9.48
N ALA A 100 -1.78 8.71 8.67
CA ALA A 100 -2.84 9.05 7.73
C ALA A 100 -4.17 9.31 8.49
N ASP A 101 -4.18 10.40 9.27
CA ASP A 101 -5.39 10.96 9.83
C ASP A 101 -5.85 12.12 8.94
N GLY A 102 -6.60 11.81 7.93
CA GLY A 102 -7.25 12.89 7.19
C GLY A 102 -7.78 12.50 5.84
N ILE A 103 -8.84 11.84 5.80
CA ILE A 103 -10.12 12.02 5.07
C ILE A 103 -10.98 10.78 5.33
N CYS A 104 -11.51 10.69 6.51
CA CYS A 104 -12.84 10.16 6.81
C CYS A 104 -13.23 10.77 8.14
N THR A 105 -14.32 11.53 8.17
CA THR A 105 -14.98 11.93 9.39
C THR A 105 -15.11 10.73 10.31
N VAL A 106 -14.38 10.79 11.41
CA VAL A 106 -14.34 9.74 12.43
C VAL A 106 -15.77 9.54 12.95
N PRO A 107 -16.33 8.32 12.92
CA PRO A 107 -17.41 8.00 13.84
C PRO A 107 -16.84 8.10 15.25
N ALA A 108 -17.63 8.65 16.18
CA ALA A 108 -17.27 8.92 17.56
C ALA A 108 -16.46 7.78 18.19
N ALA A 109 -15.47 8.18 18.99
CA ALA A 109 -14.60 7.32 19.79
C ALA A 109 -15.35 6.13 20.42
N GLY A 110 -14.90 4.89 20.14
CA GLY A 110 -15.32 3.75 20.92
C GLY A 110 -15.37 2.37 20.28
N THR A 111 -15.43 2.22 18.95
CA THR A 111 -15.40 0.89 18.33
C THR A 111 -14.02 0.63 17.71
N PRO A 112 -13.31 -0.44 18.12
CA PRO A 112 -12.07 -0.83 17.45
C PRO A 112 -12.35 -1.05 15.96
N ASP A 113 -11.47 -0.56 15.07
CA ASP A 113 -11.59 -0.82 13.64
C ASP A 113 -11.55 -2.34 13.40
N ASN A 114 -12.68 -2.88 12.96
CA ASN A 114 -12.84 -4.29 12.62
C ASN A 114 -13.12 -4.41 11.12
N THR A 115 -12.15 -4.01 10.31
CA THR A 115 -12.23 -4.17 8.86
C THR A 115 -12.02 -5.65 8.50
N VAL A 116 -12.96 -6.20 7.72
CA VAL A 116 -12.89 -7.55 7.15
C VAL A 116 -12.77 -7.45 5.63
N VAL A 117 -11.80 -8.14 5.06
CA VAL A 117 -11.64 -8.29 3.60
C VAL A 117 -12.15 -9.66 3.18
N VAL A 118 -12.92 -9.71 2.09
CA VAL A 118 -13.54 -10.95 1.59
C VAL A 118 -13.07 -11.23 0.18
N ILE A 119 -12.38 -12.33 -0.02
CA ILE A 119 -11.89 -12.81 -1.32
C ILE A 119 -12.70 -14.03 -1.74
N SER A 120 -13.59 -13.86 -2.70
CA SER A 120 -14.53 -14.90 -3.16
C SER A 120 -14.14 -15.54 -4.51
N ALA A 121 -13.14 -14.97 -5.19
CA ALA A 121 -12.61 -15.46 -6.47
C ALA A 121 -11.08 -15.43 -6.45
N ASP A 122 -10.45 -16.12 -7.37
CA ASP A 122 -9.01 -16.10 -7.59
C ASP A 122 -8.56 -14.90 -8.45
N HIS A 123 -9.49 -14.01 -8.78
CA HIS A 123 -9.29 -12.80 -9.56
C HIS A 123 -10.19 -11.67 -9.05
N MET A 124 -9.86 -10.44 -9.41
CA MET A 124 -10.60 -9.23 -9.04
C MET A 124 -11.38 -8.69 -10.23
N GLY A 125 -12.69 -8.44 -10.04
CA GLY A 125 -13.60 -7.97 -11.09
C GLY A 125 -14.11 -9.08 -12.02
N GLU A 126 -15.01 -8.73 -12.95
CA GLU A 126 -15.71 -9.67 -13.83
C GLU A 126 -15.30 -9.50 -15.33
N GLY A 127 -14.17 -8.85 -15.58
CA GLY A 127 -13.64 -8.62 -16.93
C GLY A 127 -12.71 -9.73 -17.39
N ASP A 128 -11.55 -9.34 -17.90
CA ASP A 128 -10.48 -10.29 -18.29
C ASP A 128 -9.90 -11.00 -17.09
N GLU A 129 -9.93 -12.34 -17.09
CA GLU A 129 -9.49 -13.17 -15.96
C GLU A 129 -7.99 -13.03 -15.69
N ALA A 130 -7.16 -12.93 -16.74
CA ALA A 130 -5.71 -12.79 -16.56
C ALA A 130 -5.37 -11.44 -15.92
N LEU A 131 -6.04 -10.36 -16.34
CA LEU A 131 -5.94 -9.06 -15.70
C LEU A 131 -6.46 -9.11 -14.26
N GLY A 132 -7.59 -9.78 -14.02
CA GLY A 132 -8.19 -9.93 -12.70
C GLY A 132 -7.24 -10.60 -11.69
N LYS A 133 -6.46 -11.61 -12.11
CA LYS A 133 -5.43 -12.26 -11.28
C LYS A 133 -4.29 -11.31 -10.92
N ILE A 134 -3.85 -10.49 -11.88
CA ILE A 134 -2.82 -9.46 -11.64
C ILE A 134 -3.35 -8.42 -10.65
N LEU A 135 -4.60 -7.98 -10.82
CA LEU A 135 -5.23 -7.00 -9.93
C LEU A 135 -5.40 -7.53 -8.51
N LEU A 136 -5.82 -8.79 -8.34
CA LEU A 136 -5.95 -9.40 -7.01
C LEU A 136 -4.60 -9.50 -6.29
N LYS A 137 -3.54 -9.93 -7.00
CA LYS A 137 -2.18 -9.92 -6.44
C LYS A 137 -1.75 -8.52 -6.02
N GLY A 138 -1.97 -7.52 -6.88
CA GLY A 138 -1.68 -6.11 -6.57
C GLY A 138 -2.47 -5.59 -5.37
N PHE A 139 -3.73 -5.98 -5.23
CA PHE A 139 -4.58 -5.64 -4.09
C PHE A 139 -4.03 -6.23 -2.77
N LEU A 140 -3.72 -7.53 -2.75
CA LEU A 140 -3.17 -8.20 -1.56
C LEU A 140 -1.80 -7.62 -1.16
N PHE A 141 -0.93 -7.35 -2.13
CA PHE A 141 0.32 -6.64 -1.88
C PHE A 141 0.05 -5.25 -1.29
N ALA A 142 -0.86 -4.47 -1.88
CA ALA A 142 -1.20 -3.13 -1.39
C ALA A 142 -1.75 -3.15 0.04
N LEU A 143 -2.49 -4.19 0.44
CA LEU A 143 -2.94 -4.37 1.82
C LEU A 143 -1.76 -4.47 2.80
N THR A 144 -0.67 -5.17 2.44
CA THR A 144 0.52 -5.29 3.31
C THR A 144 1.23 -3.95 3.56
N GLN A 145 0.92 -2.93 2.77
CA GLN A 145 1.55 -1.60 2.80
C GLN A 145 0.66 -0.54 3.46
N GLN A 146 -0.55 -0.92 3.89
CA GLN A 146 -1.43 0.01 4.59
C GLN A 146 -0.98 0.21 6.04
N GLU A 147 -1.17 1.41 6.56
CA GLU A 147 -0.90 1.73 7.98
C GLU A 147 -1.91 1.04 8.89
N THR A 148 -3.17 0.98 8.47
CA THR A 148 -4.23 0.24 9.17
C THR A 148 -4.55 -1.03 8.40
N LEU A 149 -4.22 -2.17 8.98
CA LEU A 149 -4.46 -3.47 8.38
C LEU A 149 -5.89 -3.96 8.68
N PRO A 150 -6.48 -4.78 7.79
CA PRO A 150 -7.72 -5.47 8.12
C PRO A 150 -7.48 -6.43 9.29
N LYS A 151 -8.50 -6.64 10.12
CA LYS A 151 -8.42 -7.60 11.21
C LYS A 151 -8.48 -9.04 10.71
N THR A 152 -9.29 -9.28 9.67
CA THR A 152 -9.49 -10.62 9.11
C THR A 152 -9.58 -10.55 7.58
N VAL A 153 -8.98 -11.53 6.90
CA VAL A 153 -9.20 -11.78 5.47
C VAL A 153 -9.85 -13.15 5.32
N LEU A 154 -11.02 -13.18 4.67
CA LEU A 154 -11.84 -14.37 4.47
C LEU A 154 -11.72 -14.85 3.02
N PHE A 155 -11.50 -16.15 2.85
CA PHE A 155 -11.40 -16.79 1.54
C PHE A 155 -12.45 -17.87 1.38
N TYR A 156 -13.27 -17.79 0.33
CA TYR A 156 -14.24 -18.82 -0.01
C TYR A 156 -14.46 -18.91 -1.53
N ASN A 157 -15.19 -19.97 -1.98
CA ASN A 157 -15.37 -20.27 -3.41
C ASN A 157 -14.03 -20.33 -4.12
N GLY A 158 -13.88 -19.77 -5.32
CA GLY A 158 -12.61 -19.71 -6.07
C GLY A 158 -11.48 -19.02 -5.31
N GLY A 159 -11.78 -18.08 -4.42
CA GLY A 159 -10.81 -17.43 -3.56
C GLY A 159 -10.04 -18.36 -2.62
N ALA A 160 -10.57 -19.57 -2.32
CA ALA A 160 -9.87 -20.55 -1.49
C ALA A 160 -8.52 -20.99 -2.08
N SER A 161 -8.36 -20.94 -3.41
CA SER A 161 -7.10 -21.27 -4.09
C SER A 161 -5.97 -20.28 -3.80
N VAL A 162 -6.32 -19.05 -3.44
CA VAL A 162 -5.34 -17.97 -3.20
C VAL A 162 -4.49 -18.22 -1.96
N THR A 163 -4.99 -19.00 -1.00
CA THR A 163 -4.27 -19.39 0.22
C THR A 163 -3.50 -20.71 0.09
N CYS A 164 -3.55 -21.33 -1.10
CA CYS A 164 -3.02 -22.67 -1.34
C CYS A 164 -1.73 -22.64 -2.15
N GLU A 165 -1.04 -23.79 -2.18
CA GLU A 165 0.16 -24.05 -2.95
C GLU A 165 -0.02 -23.67 -4.43
N GLY A 166 0.95 -22.93 -4.98
CA GLY A 166 0.93 -22.43 -6.36
C GLY A 166 0.32 -21.03 -6.50
N SER A 167 -0.25 -20.45 -5.45
CA SER A 167 -0.73 -19.07 -5.48
C SER A 167 0.41 -18.07 -5.53
N ALA A 168 0.31 -17.11 -6.42
CA ALA A 168 1.28 -16.00 -6.53
C ALA A 168 1.22 -15.03 -5.34
N SER A 169 0.20 -15.10 -4.48
CA SER A 169 -0.02 -14.18 -3.37
C SER A 169 0.38 -14.75 -2.00
N LEU A 170 0.99 -15.95 -1.94
CA LEU A 170 1.33 -16.59 -0.67
C LEU A 170 2.25 -15.75 0.21
N GLU A 171 3.28 -15.13 -0.37
CA GLU A 171 4.23 -14.28 0.36
C GLU A 171 3.53 -13.07 0.98
N ASP A 172 2.62 -12.42 0.24
CA ASP A 172 1.86 -11.27 0.74
C ASP A 172 0.92 -11.68 1.87
N LEU A 173 0.26 -12.84 1.75
CA LEU A 173 -0.63 -13.37 2.78
C LEU A 173 0.12 -13.81 4.03
N GLN A 174 1.29 -14.43 3.90
CA GLN A 174 2.17 -14.79 5.01
C GLN A 174 2.58 -13.52 5.76
N LYS A 175 2.97 -12.48 5.03
CA LYS A 175 3.30 -11.19 5.64
C LYS A 175 2.14 -10.56 6.38
N LEU A 176 0.92 -10.58 5.83
CA LEU A 176 -0.28 -10.11 6.53
C LEU A 176 -0.50 -10.90 7.82
N GLN A 177 -0.35 -12.22 7.79
CA GLN A 177 -0.48 -13.09 8.97
C GLN A 177 0.60 -12.77 10.03
N GLU A 178 1.86 -12.55 9.64
CA GLU A 178 2.95 -12.13 10.54
C GLU A 178 2.66 -10.77 11.20
N LEU A 179 1.98 -9.87 10.48
CA LEU A 179 1.54 -8.57 10.99
C LEU A 179 0.27 -8.64 11.85
N GLY A 180 -0.24 -9.86 12.13
CA GLY A 180 -1.36 -10.09 13.03
C GLY A 180 -2.74 -10.13 12.36
N VAL A 181 -2.81 -10.14 11.03
CA VAL A 181 -4.07 -10.31 10.29
C VAL A 181 -4.50 -11.76 10.34
N GLU A 182 -5.75 -12.01 10.73
CA GLU A 182 -6.34 -13.35 10.74
C GLU A 182 -6.69 -13.77 9.30
N ILE A 183 -6.15 -14.90 8.83
CA ILE A 183 -6.41 -15.45 7.49
C ILE A 183 -7.27 -16.72 7.64
N LEU A 184 -8.47 -16.69 7.08
CA LEU A 184 -9.45 -17.79 7.22
C LEU A 184 -9.94 -18.26 5.85
N THR A 185 -9.84 -19.58 5.60
CA THR A 185 -10.27 -20.21 4.35
C THR A 185 -11.38 -21.23 4.59
N CYS A 186 -12.44 -21.14 3.80
CA CYS A 186 -13.61 -22.02 3.90
C CYS A 186 -13.24 -23.50 3.64
N GLY A 187 -13.42 -24.36 4.63
CA GLY A 187 -13.12 -25.79 4.53
C GLY A 187 -13.96 -26.52 3.48
N THR A 188 -15.24 -26.17 3.33
CA THR A 188 -16.10 -26.72 2.27
C THR A 188 -15.53 -26.43 0.88
N CYS A 189 -14.99 -25.22 0.66
CA CYS A 189 -14.39 -24.83 -0.62
C CYS A 189 -13.07 -25.55 -0.87
N LEU A 190 -12.21 -25.65 0.15
CA LEU A 190 -10.97 -26.44 0.08
C LEU A 190 -11.24 -27.89 -0.30
N ASN A 191 -12.25 -28.51 0.34
CA ASN A 191 -12.63 -29.88 0.03
C ASN A 191 -13.20 -30.02 -1.40
N HIS A 192 -14.08 -29.11 -1.82
CA HIS A 192 -14.70 -29.12 -3.15
C HIS A 192 -13.66 -29.05 -4.28
N TYR A 193 -12.63 -28.21 -4.11
CA TYR A 193 -11.57 -28.02 -5.10
C TYR A 193 -10.39 -28.97 -4.91
N GLY A 194 -10.41 -29.90 -3.95
CA GLY A 194 -9.31 -30.84 -3.66
C GLY A 194 -8.04 -30.11 -3.17
N LEU A 195 -8.21 -29.02 -2.41
CA LEU A 195 -7.13 -28.14 -1.93
C LEU A 195 -6.82 -28.29 -0.43
N THR A 196 -7.50 -29.19 0.30
CA THR A 196 -7.35 -29.32 1.76
C THR A 196 -5.90 -29.49 2.19
N GLU A 197 -5.15 -30.39 1.55
CA GLU A 197 -3.74 -30.65 1.85
C GLU A 197 -2.77 -29.59 1.28
N LYS A 198 -3.30 -28.69 0.44
CA LYS A 198 -2.53 -27.63 -0.24
C LYS A 198 -2.60 -26.30 0.46
N LEU A 199 -3.35 -26.16 1.54
CA LEU A 199 -3.39 -24.91 2.32
C LEU A 199 -1.98 -24.58 2.85
N ARG A 200 -1.50 -23.35 2.61
CA ARG A 200 -0.15 -22.90 2.99
C ARG A 200 -0.15 -21.70 3.93
N VAL A 201 -1.26 -20.97 4.00
CA VAL A 201 -1.36 -19.79 4.86
C VAL A 201 -2.77 -19.70 5.48
N GLY A 202 -2.83 -19.29 6.74
CA GLY A 202 -4.05 -19.14 7.49
C GLY A 202 -4.60 -20.45 8.05
N GLN A 203 -5.88 -20.44 8.41
CA GLN A 203 -6.58 -21.54 9.05
C GLN A 203 -7.86 -21.89 8.30
N VAL A 204 -8.28 -23.15 8.43
CA VAL A 204 -9.56 -23.62 7.90
C VAL A 204 -10.71 -23.10 8.77
N THR A 205 -11.76 -22.60 8.13
CA THR A 205 -12.97 -22.13 8.81
C THR A 205 -14.24 -22.67 8.15
N ASN A 206 -15.39 -22.34 8.70
CA ASN A 206 -16.69 -22.71 8.20
C ASN A 206 -17.58 -21.50 7.91
N MET A 207 -18.72 -21.71 7.23
CA MET A 207 -19.62 -20.64 6.82
C MET A 207 -20.21 -19.85 8.01
N TYR A 208 -20.43 -20.51 9.15
CA TYR A 208 -20.96 -19.83 10.34
C TYR A 208 -19.98 -18.74 10.83
N VAL A 209 -18.69 -19.09 10.97
CA VAL A 209 -17.63 -18.13 11.36
C VAL A 209 -17.45 -17.03 10.30
N ILE A 210 -17.53 -17.39 9.01
CA ILE A 210 -17.45 -16.40 7.91
C ILE A 210 -18.57 -15.36 8.04
N VAL A 211 -19.79 -15.79 8.31
CA VAL A 211 -20.93 -14.87 8.51
C VAL A 211 -20.75 -14.06 9.78
N GLU A 212 -20.36 -14.70 10.88
CA GLU A 212 -20.13 -14.03 12.17
C GLU A 212 -19.10 -12.90 12.03
N LYS A 213 -17.93 -13.17 11.41
CA LYS A 213 -16.89 -12.15 11.18
C LYS A 213 -17.41 -10.97 10.36
N GLN A 214 -18.20 -11.23 9.31
CA GLN A 214 -18.79 -10.17 8.49
C GLN A 214 -19.86 -9.37 9.24
N MET A 215 -20.68 -10.02 10.07
CA MET A 215 -21.72 -9.33 10.87
C MET A 215 -21.14 -8.47 11.97
N GLN A 216 -19.99 -8.84 12.52
CA GLN A 216 -19.27 -8.08 13.55
C GLN A 216 -18.34 -7.00 12.97
N ALA A 217 -18.13 -6.98 11.65
CA ALA A 217 -17.25 -6.04 11.01
C ALA A 217 -17.81 -4.62 11.07
N THR A 218 -16.95 -3.64 11.35
CA THR A 218 -17.28 -2.22 11.18
C THR A 218 -17.24 -1.82 9.70
N LYS A 219 -16.44 -2.55 8.90
CA LYS A 219 -16.29 -2.35 7.45
C LYS A 219 -16.00 -3.69 6.76
N VAL A 220 -16.68 -3.96 5.66
CA VAL A 220 -16.41 -5.12 4.79
C VAL A 220 -15.93 -4.61 3.44
N ILE A 221 -14.76 -5.08 3.01
CA ILE A 221 -14.19 -4.80 1.69
C ILE A 221 -14.26 -6.09 0.87
N ARG A 222 -14.82 -6.01 -0.34
CA ARG A 222 -14.86 -7.10 -1.29
C ARG A 222 -14.37 -6.59 -2.65
N PRO A 223 -13.15 -6.91 -3.04
CA PRO A 223 -12.55 -6.47 -4.30
C PRO A 223 -13.14 -7.17 -5.52
#